data_23d9515b326c26450b06c3f455581ef2
#
_entry.id   23d9515b326c26450b06c3f455581ef2
#
_cell.length_a   1.000
_cell.length_b   1.000
_cell.length_c   1.000
_cell.angle_alpha   90.00
_cell.angle_beta   90.00
_cell.angle_gamma   90.00
#
_symmetry.space_group_name_H-M   'P 1'
#
loop_
_entity.id
_entity.type
_entity.pdbx_description
1 polymer ?
#
loop_
_entity_poly.entity_id
_entity_poly.type
_entity_poly.pdbx_seq_one_letter_code
_entity_poly.pdbx_strand_id
1 'polypeptide(L)'
;MIGFAQDYVDLVTLGYSNTFSASFKDTDENADGHSFFTDLNFPIVLNEKYALITGVNLNTHQLPLFPNAEITHLYSLMLKLGLATTHSEKWKSTLVFLPKLSSDYKNLSSDDLYFGGFGILKYQKSEDLIYKFGAYGTTEAFGLFFTPIVGLYYTSPNELFEVDLSLPISADISYNLGKTTIGIDYFGIGRSFHLDTEPNTYVEQSPLEFSGYFQFNALQNSILLRAKVGYSSYKNEVYADGDKLDVRVSAFSIGDDRTQLNPDMTGGIFFKLEALYRFHIENKKK
;
A
#
# COMPACT_ATOMS: atom_id res chain seq x y z
N MET A 1 1.91 25.54 -17.83
CA MET A 1 1.19 24.33 -18.28
C MET A 1 1.63 23.20 -17.37
N ILE A 2 0.76 22.73 -16.46
CA ILE A 2 1.08 21.58 -15.60
C ILE A 2 0.75 20.34 -16.44
N GLY A 3 1.72 19.85 -17.20
CA GLY A 3 1.63 18.55 -17.83
C GLY A 3 1.85 17.48 -16.76
N PHE A 4 0.78 16.88 -16.26
CA PHE A 4 0.87 15.60 -15.58
C PHE A 4 0.87 14.54 -16.68
N ALA A 5 1.86 13.64 -16.71
CA ALA A 5 1.74 12.45 -17.55
C ALA A 5 0.62 11.53 -17.03
N GLN A 6 0.21 11.70 -15.80
CA GLN A 6 -0.96 11.10 -15.20
C GLN A 6 -2.04 12.17 -15.08
N ASP A 7 -3.04 12.12 -15.96
CA ASP A 7 -4.11 13.13 -16.07
C ASP A 7 -5.27 12.86 -15.10
N TYR A 8 -5.04 12.08 -14.03
CA TYR A 8 -6.06 11.74 -13.05
C TYR A 8 -5.51 11.59 -11.63
N VAL A 9 -6.41 11.64 -10.67
CA VAL A 9 -6.16 11.31 -9.26
C VAL A 9 -7.30 10.43 -8.76
N ASP A 10 -6.98 9.30 -8.15
CA ASP A 10 -7.95 8.47 -7.46
C ASP A 10 -8.23 9.08 -6.08
N LEU A 11 -9.41 9.73 -5.94
CA LEU A 11 -9.79 10.45 -4.73
C LEU A 11 -10.27 9.51 -3.63
N VAL A 12 -10.96 8.43 -4.01
CA VAL A 12 -11.50 7.45 -3.08
C VAL A 12 -11.20 6.07 -3.65
N THR A 13 -10.65 5.20 -2.81
CA THR A 13 -10.56 3.76 -3.09
C THR A 13 -11.14 3.02 -1.89
N LEU A 14 -12.10 2.15 -2.14
CA LEU A 14 -12.65 1.21 -1.18
C LEU A 14 -12.30 -0.20 -1.64
N GLY A 15 -11.93 -1.06 -0.72
CA GLY A 15 -11.61 -2.43 -1.08
C GLY A 15 -11.94 -3.43 0.03
N TYR A 16 -12.32 -4.61 -0.40
CA TYR A 16 -12.49 -5.80 0.42
C TYR A 16 -11.64 -6.92 -0.13
N SER A 17 -10.90 -7.61 0.74
CA SER A 17 -10.07 -8.75 0.38
C SER A 17 -10.37 -9.92 1.29
N ASN A 18 -10.43 -11.11 0.71
CA ASN A 18 -10.49 -12.37 1.43
C ASN A 18 -9.34 -13.26 0.96
N THR A 19 -8.50 -13.71 1.91
CA THR A 19 -7.46 -14.70 1.67
C THR A 19 -7.97 -16.04 2.15
N PHE A 20 -7.94 -17.04 1.31
CA PHE A 20 -8.40 -18.40 1.57
C PHE A 20 -7.31 -19.40 1.17
N SER A 21 -7.43 -20.64 1.66
CA SER A 21 -6.40 -21.68 1.52
C SER A 21 -5.07 -21.39 2.23
N ALA A 22 -5.01 -20.39 3.10
CA ALA A 22 -3.90 -20.22 4.03
C ALA A 22 -4.06 -21.19 5.22
N SER A 23 -2.96 -21.72 5.71
CA SER A 23 -2.95 -22.59 6.89
C SER A 23 -1.70 -22.31 7.74
N PHE A 24 -1.73 -22.70 8.99
CA PHE A 24 -0.53 -22.72 9.80
C PHE A 24 0.38 -23.87 9.34
N LYS A 25 1.69 -23.64 9.26
CA LYS A 25 2.64 -24.69 8.92
C LYS A 25 2.62 -25.77 10.00
N ASP A 26 2.84 -27.01 9.57
CA ASP A 26 2.88 -28.20 10.42
C ASP A 26 1.56 -28.52 11.14
N THR A 27 0.46 -27.88 10.71
CA THR A 27 -0.90 -28.17 11.16
C THR A 27 -1.88 -28.17 10.00
N ASP A 28 -3.05 -28.78 10.16
CA ASP A 28 -4.17 -28.69 9.21
C ASP A 28 -5.13 -27.52 9.52
N GLU A 29 -4.73 -26.65 10.47
CA GLU A 29 -5.55 -25.54 10.93
C GLU A 29 -5.56 -24.39 9.93
N ASN A 30 -6.76 -23.87 9.66
CA ASN A 30 -7.00 -22.78 8.76
C ASN A 30 -6.47 -21.45 9.31
N ALA A 31 -5.79 -20.68 8.48
CA ALA A 31 -5.30 -19.32 8.78
C ALA A 31 -5.95 -18.25 7.89
N ASP A 32 -7.07 -18.55 7.25
CA ASP A 32 -7.77 -17.61 6.36
C ASP A 32 -8.12 -16.32 7.07
N GLY A 33 -8.17 -15.24 6.30
CA GLY A 33 -8.53 -13.94 6.84
C GLY A 33 -9.11 -13.01 5.81
N HIS A 34 -9.71 -11.94 6.29
CA HIS A 34 -10.26 -10.92 5.43
C HIS A 34 -9.88 -9.52 5.89
N SER A 35 -9.89 -8.60 4.96
CA SER A 35 -9.56 -7.21 5.23
C SER A 35 -10.48 -6.26 4.48
N PHE A 36 -10.66 -5.10 5.06
CA PHE A 36 -11.32 -3.97 4.43
C PHE A 36 -10.40 -2.76 4.47
N PHE A 37 -10.32 -2.01 3.38
CA PHE A 37 -9.51 -0.81 3.34
C PHE A 37 -10.24 0.35 2.65
N THR A 38 -9.90 1.55 3.08
CA THR A 38 -10.35 2.80 2.50
C THR A 38 -9.16 3.71 2.31
N ASP A 39 -8.97 4.23 1.12
CA ASP A 39 -7.95 5.23 0.83
C ASP A 39 -8.62 6.50 0.29
N LEU A 40 -8.46 7.61 1.02
CA LEU A 40 -9.01 8.91 0.67
C LEU A 40 -7.86 9.86 0.37
N ASN A 41 -7.91 10.53 -0.78
CA ASN A 41 -6.91 11.51 -1.20
C ASN A 41 -7.59 12.82 -1.56
N PHE A 42 -7.15 13.91 -0.95
CA PHE A 42 -7.68 15.25 -1.16
C PHE A 42 -6.54 16.22 -1.52
N PRO A 43 -6.02 16.16 -2.77
CA PRO A 43 -4.98 17.09 -3.20
C PRO A 43 -5.56 18.51 -3.32
N ILE A 44 -4.84 19.50 -2.78
CA ILE A 44 -5.23 20.90 -2.83
C ILE A 44 -4.20 21.65 -3.65
N VAL A 45 -4.58 22.07 -4.85
CA VAL A 45 -3.71 22.85 -5.72
C VAL A 45 -3.62 24.29 -5.19
N LEU A 46 -2.43 24.70 -4.76
CA LEU A 46 -2.18 26.06 -4.27
C LEU A 46 -1.85 27.03 -5.40
N ASN A 47 -1.07 26.58 -6.37
CA ASN A 47 -0.69 27.32 -7.57
C ASN A 47 -0.04 26.36 -8.59
N GLU A 48 0.50 26.89 -9.68
CA GLU A 48 1.14 26.08 -10.75
C GLU A 48 2.37 25.30 -10.28
N LYS A 49 2.97 25.68 -9.16
CA LYS A 49 4.21 25.07 -8.64
C LYS A 49 3.96 24.13 -7.46
N TYR A 50 2.94 24.39 -6.65
CA TYR A 50 2.73 23.72 -5.38
C TYR A 50 1.33 23.14 -5.26
N ALA A 51 1.21 21.91 -4.77
CA ALA A 51 -0.02 21.30 -4.33
C ALA A 51 0.19 20.60 -2.98
N LEU A 52 -0.72 20.77 -2.04
CA LEU A 52 -0.76 20.01 -0.81
C LEU A 52 -1.31 18.62 -1.10
N ILE A 53 -0.68 17.62 -0.51
CA ILE A 53 -1.16 16.24 -0.48
C ILE A 53 -1.76 16.01 0.89
N THR A 54 -3.07 15.76 0.92
CA THR A 54 -3.78 15.41 2.15
C THR A 54 -4.61 14.16 1.91
N GLY A 55 -4.81 13.37 2.95
CA GLY A 55 -5.60 12.15 2.81
C GLY A 55 -5.62 11.33 4.09
N VAL A 56 -6.40 10.24 4.03
CA VAL A 56 -6.56 9.28 5.12
C VAL A 56 -6.57 7.88 4.52
N ASN A 57 -5.86 6.96 5.14
CA ASN A 57 -5.93 5.54 4.84
C ASN A 57 -6.40 4.79 6.08
N LEU A 58 -7.41 3.95 5.92
CA LEU A 58 -8.00 3.10 6.95
C LEU A 58 -7.88 1.65 6.51
N ASN A 59 -7.39 0.79 7.38
CA ASN A 59 -7.33 -0.64 7.14
C ASN A 59 -7.89 -1.40 8.34
N THR A 60 -8.59 -2.50 8.06
CA THR A 60 -8.96 -3.50 9.05
C THR A 60 -8.56 -4.87 8.55
N HIS A 61 -8.06 -5.72 9.45
CA HIS A 61 -7.73 -7.10 9.16
C HIS A 61 -8.35 -8.00 10.23
N GLN A 62 -8.88 -9.12 9.81
CA GLN A 62 -9.46 -10.13 10.70
C GLN A 62 -8.87 -11.49 10.29
N LEU A 63 -8.12 -12.10 11.21
CA LEU A 63 -7.41 -13.36 10.97
C LEU A 63 -7.09 -14.05 12.29
N PRO A 64 -6.99 -15.38 12.32
CA PRO A 64 -6.40 -16.07 13.44
C PRO A 64 -4.87 -15.86 13.44
N LEU A 65 -4.26 -15.61 14.59
CA LEU A 65 -2.80 -15.50 14.73
C LEU A 65 -2.16 -16.78 15.25
N PHE A 66 -2.95 -17.64 15.88
CA PHE A 66 -2.53 -18.95 16.41
C PHE A 66 -3.55 -20.03 16.03
N PRO A 67 -3.13 -21.30 15.92
CA PRO A 67 -4.05 -22.41 15.73
C PRO A 67 -5.12 -22.46 16.83
N ASN A 68 -6.38 -22.72 16.46
CA ASN A 68 -7.52 -22.79 17.38
C ASN A 68 -7.77 -21.53 18.23
N ALA A 69 -7.15 -20.40 17.91
CA ALA A 69 -7.39 -19.14 18.60
C ALA A 69 -8.60 -18.39 18.00
N GLU A 70 -9.14 -17.46 18.78
CA GLU A 70 -10.14 -16.52 18.31
C GLU A 70 -9.57 -15.61 17.22
N ILE A 71 -10.45 -15.09 16.38
CA ILE A 71 -10.10 -14.14 15.34
C ILE A 71 -9.56 -12.84 15.96
N THR A 72 -8.38 -12.45 15.57
CA THR A 72 -7.77 -11.18 15.96
C THR A 72 -8.21 -10.08 14.98
N HIS A 73 -8.60 -8.95 15.53
CA HIS A 73 -8.98 -7.75 14.78
C HIS A 73 -7.84 -6.74 14.85
N LEU A 74 -7.32 -6.33 13.71
CA LEU A 74 -6.25 -5.34 13.58
C LEU A 74 -6.77 -4.12 12.83
N TYR A 75 -6.42 -2.93 13.29
CA TYR A 75 -6.86 -1.66 12.73
C TYR A 75 -5.68 -0.74 12.49
N SER A 76 -5.74 0.03 11.42
CA SER A 76 -4.76 1.08 11.13
C SER A 76 -5.45 2.30 10.56
N LEU A 77 -5.13 3.45 11.15
CA LEU A 77 -5.48 4.78 10.65
C LEU A 77 -4.20 5.54 10.34
N MET A 78 -3.99 5.92 9.08
CA MET A 78 -2.82 6.68 8.65
C MET A 78 -3.27 7.98 7.97
N LEU A 79 -2.69 9.10 8.39
CA LEU A 79 -2.89 10.40 7.74
C LEU A 79 -1.80 10.61 6.68
N LYS A 80 -2.15 11.34 5.62
CA LYS A 80 -1.22 11.76 4.56
C LYS A 80 -1.12 13.28 4.59
N LEU A 81 0.06 13.82 4.87
CA LEU A 81 0.33 15.25 4.93
C LEU A 81 1.59 15.55 4.13
N GLY A 82 1.46 16.24 3.01
CA GLY A 82 2.61 16.41 2.13
C GLY A 82 2.52 17.58 1.17
N LEU A 83 3.58 17.69 0.38
CA LEU A 83 3.74 18.73 -0.63
C LEU A 83 4.23 18.12 -1.93
N ALA A 84 3.53 18.38 -3.00
CA ALA A 84 3.99 18.16 -4.37
C ALA A 84 4.51 19.49 -4.94
N THR A 85 5.70 19.44 -5.56
CA THR A 85 6.39 20.61 -6.09
C THR A 85 6.80 20.37 -7.54
N THR A 86 6.46 21.31 -8.42
CA THR A 86 6.97 21.37 -9.80
C THR A 86 8.20 22.27 -9.81
N HIS A 87 9.40 21.69 -10.04
CA HIS A 87 10.67 22.42 -10.08
C HIS A 87 10.97 22.98 -11.48
N SER A 88 10.59 22.23 -12.49
CA SER A 88 10.69 22.61 -13.91
C SER A 88 9.70 21.76 -14.73
N GLU A 89 9.70 21.95 -16.06
CA GLU A 89 8.89 21.13 -16.98
C GLU A 89 9.21 19.63 -16.85
N LYS A 90 10.45 19.27 -16.50
CA LYS A 90 10.92 17.89 -16.43
C LYS A 90 11.01 17.33 -15.01
N TRP A 91 11.12 18.18 -13.99
CA TRP A 91 11.38 17.72 -12.63
C TRP A 91 10.24 18.08 -11.68
N LYS A 92 9.71 17.08 -11.01
CA LYS A 92 8.69 17.21 -9.95
C LYS A 92 9.12 16.39 -8.74
N SER A 93 8.74 16.84 -7.57
CA SER A 93 8.92 16.06 -6.34
C SER A 93 7.65 15.99 -5.52
N THR A 94 7.53 14.92 -4.74
CA THR A 94 6.47 14.74 -3.76
C THR A 94 7.11 14.30 -2.47
N LEU A 95 6.82 14.99 -1.37
CA LEU A 95 7.24 14.64 -0.02
C LEU A 95 6.00 14.51 0.85
N VAL A 96 5.83 13.38 1.53
CA VAL A 96 4.66 13.09 2.37
C VAL A 96 5.09 12.56 3.72
N PHE A 97 4.55 13.11 4.78
CA PHE A 97 4.60 12.63 6.15
C PHE A 97 3.37 11.76 6.44
N LEU A 98 3.57 10.64 7.13
CA LEU A 98 2.60 9.57 7.32
C LEU A 98 2.51 9.17 8.81
N PRO A 99 1.90 9.98 9.69
CA PRO A 99 1.60 9.52 11.04
C PRO A 99 0.52 8.44 10.99
N LYS A 100 0.73 7.37 11.76
CA LYS A 100 -0.11 6.16 11.75
C LYS A 100 -0.41 5.73 13.18
N LEU A 101 -1.67 5.38 13.44
CA LEU A 101 -2.14 4.65 14.62
C LEU A 101 -2.46 3.22 14.17
N SER A 102 -1.86 2.19 14.80
CA SER A 102 -1.97 0.82 14.31
C SER A 102 -1.92 -0.20 15.46
N SER A 103 -3.05 -0.81 15.78
CA SER A 103 -3.16 -1.79 16.89
C SER A 103 -4.45 -2.62 16.78
N ASP A 104 -4.78 -3.39 17.83
CA ASP A 104 -6.09 -4.04 17.98
C ASP A 104 -7.17 -3.12 18.57
N TYR A 105 -6.82 -1.87 18.90
CA TYR A 105 -7.67 -0.80 19.45
C TYR A 105 -8.39 -1.13 20.76
N LYS A 106 -7.95 -2.15 21.51
CA LYS A 106 -8.53 -2.47 22.82
C LYS A 106 -8.16 -1.44 23.87
N ASN A 107 -6.90 -1.01 23.90
CA ASN A 107 -6.39 0.00 24.84
C ASN A 107 -5.35 0.86 24.12
N LEU A 108 -5.77 2.05 23.67
CA LEU A 108 -4.91 2.94 22.89
C LEU A 108 -3.84 3.60 23.76
N SER A 109 -2.59 3.51 23.30
CA SER A 109 -1.41 4.04 23.95
C SER A 109 -0.46 4.76 22.99
N SER A 110 0.65 5.28 23.49
CA SER A 110 1.73 5.81 22.65
C SER A 110 2.42 4.72 21.80
N ASP A 111 2.34 3.46 22.18
CA ASP A 111 2.99 2.34 21.51
C ASP A 111 2.26 1.95 20.22
N ASP A 112 1.02 2.43 20.04
CA ASP A 112 0.25 2.29 18.80
C ASP A 112 0.62 3.32 17.73
N LEU A 113 1.42 4.36 18.09
CA LEU A 113 1.74 5.48 17.22
C LEU A 113 3.06 5.26 16.48
N TYR A 114 3.00 5.32 15.16
CA TYR A 114 4.14 5.19 14.28
C TYR A 114 4.24 6.40 13.35
N PHE A 115 5.46 6.71 12.94
CA PHE A 115 5.72 7.88 12.09
C PHE A 115 6.53 7.44 10.88
N GLY A 116 6.01 7.77 9.71
CA GLY A 116 6.66 7.45 8.45
C GLY A 116 6.60 8.60 7.47
N GLY A 117 7.13 8.34 6.29
CA GLY A 117 7.05 9.26 5.18
C GLY A 117 7.73 8.71 3.94
N PHE A 118 7.46 9.36 2.82
CA PHE A 118 8.17 9.09 1.58
C PHE A 118 8.51 10.37 0.84
N GLY A 119 9.60 10.29 0.08
CA GLY A 119 9.96 11.31 -0.89
C GLY A 119 10.17 10.67 -2.25
N ILE A 120 9.55 11.22 -3.30
CA ILE A 120 9.70 10.77 -4.69
C ILE A 120 10.07 11.96 -5.56
N LEU A 121 11.14 11.81 -6.32
CA LEU A 121 11.55 12.68 -7.41
C LEU A 121 11.14 12.02 -8.73
N LYS A 122 10.44 12.78 -9.57
CA LYS A 122 9.96 12.35 -10.90
C LYS A 122 10.71 13.13 -11.97
N TYR A 123 11.24 12.41 -12.96
CA TYR A 123 11.89 12.97 -14.14
C TYR A 123 11.10 12.63 -15.41
N GLN A 124 10.50 13.64 -16.04
CA GLN A 124 9.79 13.51 -17.30
C GLN A 124 10.78 13.35 -18.44
N LYS A 125 10.92 12.14 -18.95
CA LYS A 125 11.82 11.83 -20.07
C LYS A 125 11.21 12.20 -21.43
N SER A 126 9.94 11.85 -21.63
CA SER A 126 9.11 12.17 -22.79
C SER A 126 7.68 12.36 -22.33
N GLU A 127 6.75 12.65 -23.25
CA GLU A 127 5.32 12.76 -22.95
C GLU A 127 4.77 11.47 -22.33
N ASP A 128 5.30 10.31 -22.76
CA ASP A 128 4.81 8.99 -22.38
C ASP A 128 5.61 8.34 -21.24
N LEU A 129 6.77 8.90 -20.81
CA LEU A 129 7.68 8.23 -19.90
C LEU A 129 8.20 9.14 -18.78
N ILE A 130 7.96 8.70 -17.53
CA ILE A 130 8.49 9.32 -16.32
C ILE A 130 9.33 8.30 -15.56
N TYR A 131 10.53 8.68 -15.14
CA TYR A 131 11.30 7.93 -14.14
C TYR A 131 10.97 8.42 -12.73
N LYS A 132 10.99 7.49 -11.77
CA LYS A 132 10.74 7.74 -10.34
C LYS A 132 11.94 7.29 -9.52
N PHE A 133 12.39 8.15 -8.62
CA PHE A 133 13.46 7.87 -7.67
C PHE A 133 13.04 8.38 -6.30
N GLY A 134 13.23 7.59 -5.26
CA GLY A 134 12.82 8.02 -3.94
C GLY A 134 13.16 7.05 -2.84
N ALA A 135 12.53 7.27 -1.71
CA ALA A 135 12.62 6.38 -0.56
C ALA A 135 11.35 6.49 0.29
N TYR A 136 11.04 5.42 0.96
CA TYR A 136 10.04 5.34 2.04
C TYR A 136 10.73 4.92 3.33
N GLY A 137 10.31 5.49 4.44
CA GLY A 137 10.76 5.09 5.77
C GLY A 137 9.67 5.24 6.80
N THR A 138 9.66 4.37 7.81
CA THR A 138 8.69 4.40 8.92
C THR A 138 9.28 3.77 10.16
N THR A 139 8.84 4.25 11.32
CA THR A 139 8.99 3.49 12.56
C THR A 139 7.88 2.46 12.62
N GLU A 140 8.20 1.27 13.13
CA GLU A 140 7.26 0.16 13.32
C GLU A 140 7.53 -0.47 14.70
N ALA A 141 6.64 -1.34 15.19
CA ALA A 141 6.89 -2.06 16.45
C ALA A 141 8.20 -2.88 16.39
N PHE A 142 8.51 -3.45 15.22
CA PHE A 142 9.74 -4.19 14.98
C PHE A 142 11.01 -3.33 14.81
N GLY A 143 10.92 -1.99 14.82
CA GLY A 143 12.05 -1.10 14.63
C GLY A 143 11.92 -0.19 13.41
N LEU A 144 13.04 0.28 12.88
CA LEU A 144 13.06 1.15 11.71
C LEU A 144 12.96 0.36 10.41
N PHE A 145 11.99 0.73 9.57
CA PHE A 145 11.85 0.23 8.21
C PHE A 145 12.22 1.31 7.20
N PHE A 146 13.05 0.96 6.24
CA PHE A 146 13.46 1.84 5.15
C PHE A 146 13.46 1.06 3.82
N THR A 147 13.02 1.69 2.74
CA THR A 147 13.13 1.11 1.39
C THR A 147 13.40 2.19 0.34
N PRO A 148 14.47 2.05 -0.47
CA PRO A 148 14.66 2.89 -1.65
C PRO A 148 13.57 2.56 -2.68
N ILE A 149 13.18 3.56 -3.45
CA ILE A 149 12.18 3.44 -4.51
C ILE A 149 12.83 3.80 -5.85
N VAL A 150 12.75 2.88 -6.79
CA VAL A 150 13.11 3.11 -8.19
C VAL A 150 11.96 2.64 -9.07
N GLY A 151 11.58 3.45 -10.03
CA GLY A 151 10.45 3.07 -10.87
C GLY A 151 10.30 3.92 -12.11
N LEU A 152 9.20 3.67 -12.79
CA LEU A 152 8.79 4.44 -13.96
C LEU A 152 7.26 4.45 -14.07
N TYR A 153 6.75 5.45 -14.77
CA TYR A 153 5.41 5.46 -15.32
C TYR A 153 5.53 5.58 -16.84
N TYR A 154 4.86 4.68 -17.53
CA TYR A 154 4.85 4.66 -18.99
C TYR A 154 3.42 4.46 -19.50
N THR A 155 3.04 5.24 -20.48
CA THR A 155 1.80 5.07 -21.23
C THR A 155 2.12 4.95 -22.71
N SER A 156 1.54 3.96 -23.41
CA SER A 156 1.73 3.84 -24.86
C SER A 156 1.12 5.03 -25.60
N PRO A 157 1.61 5.40 -26.80
CA PRO A 157 1.09 6.55 -27.57
C PRO A 157 -0.41 6.48 -27.90
N ASN A 158 -1.01 5.31 -27.88
CA ASN A 158 -2.45 5.09 -28.08
C ASN A 158 -3.22 5.01 -26.75
N GLU A 159 -2.55 5.26 -25.59
CA GLU A 159 -3.12 5.27 -24.24
C GLU A 159 -3.79 3.94 -23.82
N LEU A 160 -3.51 2.83 -24.54
CA LEU A 160 -4.10 1.54 -24.22
C LEU A 160 -3.25 0.73 -23.23
N PHE A 161 -1.93 0.85 -23.25
CA PHE A 161 -1.02 0.12 -22.40
C PHE A 161 -0.37 1.07 -21.39
N GLU A 162 -0.47 0.73 -20.10
CA GLU A 162 0.08 1.50 -18.99
C GLU A 162 0.97 0.63 -18.11
N VAL A 163 2.08 1.19 -17.64
CA VAL A 163 3.00 0.58 -16.67
C VAL A 163 3.27 1.60 -15.57
N ASP A 164 2.97 1.26 -14.34
CA ASP A 164 3.34 2.02 -13.15
C ASP A 164 4.18 1.17 -12.21
N LEU A 165 5.46 1.50 -12.08
CA LEU A 165 6.40 0.82 -11.20
C LEU A 165 6.88 1.76 -10.11
N SER A 166 6.94 1.25 -8.89
CA SER A 166 7.57 1.88 -7.71
C SER A 166 8.21 0.77 -6.86
N LEU A 167 9.23 0.14 -7.44
CA LEU A 167 9.88 -1.03 -6.85
C LEU A 167 10.75 -0.66 -5.64
N PRO A 168 10.77 -1.52 -4.60
CA PRO A 168 10.17 -2.84 -4.49
C PRO A 168 8.73 -2.84 -3.92
N ILE A 169 8.06 -1.68 -3.78
CA ILE A 169 6.78 -1.56 -3.08
C ILE A 169 5.60 -2.01 -3.94
N SER A 170 5.54 -1.55 -5.21
CA SER A 170 4.40 -1.82 -6.08
C SER A 170 4.76 -1.85 -7.55
N ALA A 171 3.95 -2.58 -8.32
CA ALA A 171 3.94 -2.57 -9.78
C ALA A 171 2.49 -2.76 -10.25
N ASP A 172 2.10 -2.07 -11.31
CA ASP A 172 0.85 -2.27 -12.03
C ASP A 172 1.15 -2.22 -13.54
N ILE A 173 0.68 -3.21 -14.28
CA ILE A 173 0.80 -3.29 -15.73
C ILE A 173 -0.59 -3.59 -16.27
N SER A 174 -1.11 -2.70 -17.11
CA SER A 174 -2.50 -2.79 -17.55
C SER A 174 -2.69 -2.51 -19.03
N TYR A 175 -3.79 -3.05 -19.55
CA TYR A 175 -4.24 -2.81 -20.91
C TYR A 175 -5.72 -2.42 -20.91
N ASN A 176 -6.00 -1.23 -21.43
CA ASN A 176 -7.33 -0.64 -21.54
C ASN A 176 -8.01 -1.12 -22.82
N LEU A 177 -9.18 -1.73 -22.68
CA LEU A 177 -10.05 -2.21 -23.75
C LEU A 177 -11.28 -1.29 -23.95
N GLY A 178 -11.21 -0.05 -23.46
CA GLY A 178 -12.30 0.93 -23.48
C GLY A 178 -13.17 0.84 -22.22
N LYS A 179 -14.26 0.12 -22.25
CA LYS A 179 -15.14 -0.05 -21.07
C LYS A 179 -14.56 -0.97 -19.99
N THR A 180 -13.49 -1.67 -20.30
CA THR A 180 -12.83 -2.61 -19.40
C THR A 180 -11.33 -2.44 -19.46
N THR A 181 -10.64 -2.79 -18.39
CA THR A 181 -9.18 -2.86 -18.32
C THR A 181 -8.80 -4.19 -17.71
N ILE A 182 -7.78 -4.83 -18.25
CA ILE A 182 -7.17 -6.02 -17.66
C ILE A 182 -5.76 -5.68 -17.23
N GLY A 183 -5.27 -6.30 -16.17
CA GLY A 183 -3.91 -6.04 -15.74
C GLY A 183 -3.41 -7.07 -14.75
N ILE A 184 -2.14 -6.89 -14.40
CA ILE A 184 -1.45 -7.61 -13.33
C ILE A 184 -0.85 -6.60 -12.39
N ASP A 185 -0.87 -6.89 -11.10
CA ASP A 185 -0.24 -6.03 -10.12
C ASP A 185 0.55 -6.82 -9.07
N TYR A 186 1.43 -6.09 -8.42
CA TYR A 186 2.24 -6.52 -7.29
C TYR A 186 2.18 -5.48 -6.20
N PHE A 187 2.11 -5.93 -4.96
CA PHE A 187 2.24 -5.07 -3.78
C PHE A 187 2.99 -5.78 -2.66
N GLY A 188 3.92 -5.05 -2.01
CA GLY A 188 4.65 -5.57 -0.85
C GLY A 188 5.20 -4.45 0.02
N ILE A 189 4.74 -4.40 1.27
CA ILE A 189 5.26 -3.48 2.28
C ILE A 189 5.07 -4.08 3.68
N GLY A 190 6.10 -3.94 4.51
CA GLY A 190 6.03 -4.33 5.92
C GLY A 190 5.31 -3.28 6.77
N ARG A 191 4.53 -3.74 7.75
CA ARG A 191 3.83 -2.90 8.75
C ARG A 191 3.65 -3.69 10.03
N SER A 192 3.37 -2.98 11.13
CA SER A 192 3.09 -3.62 12.41
C SER A 192 1.82 -3.11 13.07
N PHE A 193 1.28 -3.92 13.97
CA PHE A 193 0.11 -3.63 14.79
C PHE A 193 0.44 -4.04 16.22
N HIS A 194 0.35 -3.10 17.16
CA HIS A 194 0.46 -3.40 18.57
C HIS A 194 -0.77 -4.18 19.07
N LEU A 195 -0.58 -5.14 19.97
CA LEU A 195 -1.65 -5.92 20.57
C LEU A 195 -1.65 -5.72 22.09
N ASP A 196 -2.80 -5.33 22.62
CA ASP A 196 -3.05 -5.29 24.08
C ASP A 196 -3.31 -6.70 24.60
N THR A 197 -2.22 -7.42 24.89
CA THR A 197 -2.21 -8.79 25.42
C THR A 197 -1.38 -8.82 26.72
N GLU A 198 -1.45 -9.91 27.48
CA GLU A 198 -0.62 -10.09 28.67
C GLU A 198 0.29 -11.34 28.50
N PRO A 199 1.62 -11.13 28.30
CA PRO A 199 2.34 -9.88 28.08
C PRO A 199 2.01 -9.24 26.72
N ASN A 200 2.26 -7.93 26.60
CA ASN A 200 2.04 -7.20 25.35
C ASN A 200 2.85 -7.78 24.20
N THR A 201 2.25 -7.79 23.02
CA THR A 201 2.86 -8.33 21.80
C THR A 201 2.58 -7.39 20.62
N TYR A 202 3.18 -7.67 19.48
CA TYR A 202 2.81 -7.02 18.22
C TYR A 202 2.77 -8.03 17.07
N VAL A 203 1.99 -7.70 16.05
CA VAL A 203 1.96 -8.42 14.77
C VAL A 203 2.79 -7.67 13.76
N GLU A 204 3.73 -8.33 13.13
CA GLU A 204 4.36 -7.88 11.90
C GLU A 204 3.65 -8.52 10.70
N GLN A 205 3.16 -7.69 9.80
CA GLN A 205 2.64 -8.11 8.51
C GLN A 205 3.60 -7.73 7.39
N SER A 206 4.06 -8.69 6.61
CA SER A 206 4.95 -8.46 5.46
C SER A 206 4.46 -9.25 4.24
N PRO A 207 3.23 -9.03 3.76
CA PRO A 207 2.71 -9.75 2.62
C PRO A 207 3.41 -9.31 1.34
N LEU A 208 3.64 -10.29 0.44
CA LEU A 208 3.93 -10.05 -0.98
C LEU A 208 2.70 -10.55 -1.75
N GLU A 209 2.00 -9.64 -2.38
CA GLU A 209 0.78 -9.92 -3.14
C GLU A 209 1.05 -9.80 -4.63
N PHE A 210 0.65 -10.81 -5.39
CA PHE A 210 0.68 -10.81 -6.86
C PHE A 210 -0.71 -11.13 -7.36
N SER A 211 -1.27 -10.32 -8.24
CA SER A 211 -2.61 -10.56 -8.77
C SER A 211 -2.77 -10.24 -10.25
N GLY A 212 -3.74 -10.91 -10.86
CA GLY A 212 -4.37 -10.48 -12.10
C GLY A 212 -5.72 -9.84 -11.79
N TYR A 213 -6.11 -8.87 -12.60
CA TYR A 213 -7.38 -8.19 -12.40
C TYR A 213 -8.14 -7.89 -13.68
N PHE A 214 -9.45 -7.78 -13.49
CA PHE A 214 -10.40 -7.24 -14.45
C PHE A 214 -11.05 -6.01 -13.83
N GLN A 215 -11.09 -4.91 -14.57
CA GLN A 215 -11.68 -3.65 -14.15
C GLN A 215 -12.77 -3.23 -15.13
N PHE A 216 -13.92 -2.83 -14.61
CA PHE A 216 -14.98 -2.19 -15.37
C PHE A 216 -14.90 -0.67 -15.19
N ASN A 217 -14.85 0.06 -16.30
CA ASN A 217 -14.71 1.51 -16.36
C ASN A 217 -16.10 2.13 -16.59
N ALA A 218 -16.72 2.67 -15.55
CA ALA A 218 -18.04 3.29 -15.58
C ALA A 218 -17.94 4.82 -15.58
N LEU A 219 -19.02 5.49 -15.93
CA LEU A 219 -19.18 6.96 -15.88
C LEU A 219 -17.98 7.71 -16.47
N GLN A 220 -17.62 7.39 -17.72
CA GLN A 220 -16.47 8.00 -18.43
C GLN A 220 -15.16 7.85 -17.65
N ASN A 221 -14.90 6.64 -17.11
CA ASN A 221 -13.74 6.30 -16.31
C ASN A 221 -13.64 7.03 -14.95
N SER A 222 -14.74 7.64 -14.47
CA SER A 222 -14.75 8.26 -13.13
C SER A 222 -15.05 7.25 -12.02
N ILE A 223 -15.74 6.15 -12.32
CA ILE A 223 -15.96 5.04 -11.39
C ILE A 223 -15.34 3.79 -11.98
N LEU A 224 -14.41 3.19 -11.23
CA LEU A 224 -13.73 1.97 -11.62
C LEU A 224 -14.08 0.86 -10.63
N LEU A 225 -14.59 -0.25 -11.13
CA LEU A 225 -14.89 -1.43 -10.32
C LEU A 225 -13.90 -2.53 -10.71
N ARG A 226 -13.05 -2.95 -9.77
CA ARG A 226 -11.96 -3.89 -10.02
C ARG A 226 -12.15 -5.17 -9.21
N ALA A 227 -12.02 -6.30 -9.88
CA ALA A 227 -11.96 -7.62 -9.26
C ALA A 227 -10.58 -8.23 -9.51
N LYS A 228 -9.92 -8.66 -8.44
CA LYS A 228 -8.58 -9.25 -8.46
C LYS A 228 -8.62 -10.67 -7.93
N VAL A 229 -7.80 -11.52 -8.52
CA VAL A 229 -7.46 -12.85 -7.99
C VAL A 229 -5.95 -12.97 -7.97
N GLY A 230 -5.40 -13.42 -6.88
CA GLY A 230 -3.96 -13.46 -6.72
C GLY A 230 -3.47 -14.43 -5.65
N TYR A 231 -2.18 -14.38 -5.41
CA TYR A 231 -1.48 -15.09 -4.36
C TYR A 231 -0.81 -14.10 -3.41
N SER A 232 -0.97 -14.33 -2.11
CA SER A 232 -0.28 -13.60 -1.04
C SER A 232 0.65 -14.54 -0.28
N SER A 233 1.87 -14.09 0.03
CA SER A 233 2.75 -14.82 0.96
C SER A 233 2.17 -14.91 2.37
N TYR A 234 1.22 -14.04 2.70
CA TYR A 234 0.42 -14.02 3.91
C TYR A 234 1.23 -14.11 5.22
N LYS A 235 2.35 -13.40 5.28
CA LYS A 235 3.20 -13.36 6.48
C LYS A 235 2.55 -12.49 7.55
N ASN A 236 2.21 -13.12 8.69
CA ASN A 236 1.69 -12.49 9.89
C ASN A 236 2.42 -13.11 11.09
N GLU A 237 3.45 -12.44 11.57
CA GLU A 237 4.38 -12.93 12.59
C GLU A 237 4.15 -12.17 13.89
N VAL A 238 4.01 -12.89 15.01
CA VAL A 238 3.78 -12.30 16.34
C VAL A 238 5.08 -12.33 17.14
N TYR A 239 5.40 -11.21 17.78
CA TYR A 239 6.59 -11.04 18.62
C TYR A 239 6.23 -10.40 19.95
N ALA A 240 7.07 -10.57 20.95
CA ALA A 240 6.94 -9.87 22.23
C ALA A 240 7.13 -8.36 22.04
N ASP A 241 6.39 -7.54 22.78
CA ASP A 241 6.61 -6.10 22.74
C ASP A 241 8.02 -5.75 23.23
N GLY A 242 8.67 -4.80 22.53
CA GLY A 242 10.05 -4.44 22.78
C GLY A 242 11.10 -5.30 22.04
N ASP A 243 10.73 -6.48 21.50
CA ASP A 243 11.60 -7.25 20.61
C ASP A 243 11.73 -6.54 19.26
N LYS A 244 12.92 -6.01 18.96
CA LYS A 244 13.17 -5.17 17.77
C LYS A 244 14.41 -5.63 17.03
N LEU A 245 14.34 -5.55 15.72
CA LEU A 245 15.55 -5.58 14.89
C LEU A 245 16.20 -4.17 14.84
N ASP A 246 17.46 -4.08 14.43
CA ASP A 246 18.16 -2.80 14.32
C ASP A 246 17.55 -1.95 13.19
N VAL A 247 17.48 -2.52 11.99
CA VAL A 247 16.87 -1.87 10.83
C VAL A 247 16.44 -2.90 9.77
N ARG A 248 15.32 -2.64 9.12
CA ARG A 248 14.93 -3.38 7.92
C ARG A 248 15.08 -2.52 6.69
N VAL A 249 15.84 -3.02 5.71
CA VAL A 249 15.99 -2.38 4.41
C VAL A 249 15.29 -3.24 3.36
N SER A 250 14.12 -2.81 2.92
CA SER A 250 13.24 -3.58 2.02
C SER A 250 12.94 -4.98 2.58
N ALA A 251 13.43 -6.05 1.95
CA ALA A 251 13.25 -7.43 2.39
C ALA A 251 14.37 -7.92 3.33
N PHE A 252 15.39 -7.11 3.61
CA PHE A 252 16.56 -7.53 4.40
C PHE A 252 16.47 -6.99 5.81
N SER A 253 16.51 -7.88 6.81
CA SER A 253 16.60 -7.55 8.23
C SER A 253 18.04 -7.55 8.69
N ILE A 254 18.43 -6.56 9.49
CA ILE A 254 19.76 -6.42 10.10
C ILE A 254 19.53 -6.42 11.63
N GLY A 255 20.33 -7.22 12.37
CA GLY A 255 20.20 -7.33 13.82
C GLY A 255 18.87 -7.96 14.25
N ASP A 256 18.40 -8.97 13.52
CA ASP A 256 17.14 -9.66 13.83
C ASP A 256 17.45 -10.93 14.63
N ASP A 257 17.33 -10.83 15.95
CA ASP A 257 17.44 -11.93 16.91
C ASP A 257 16.12 -12.22 17.64
N ARG A 258 15.02 -11.67 17.13
CA ARG A 258 13.67 -11.83 17.69
C ARG A 258 13.19 -13.29 17.63
N THR A 259 12.37 -13.66 18.60
CA THR A 259 11.73 -14.97 18.63
C THR A 259 10.26 -14.85 18.22
N GLN A 260 9.90 -15.46 17.10
CA GLN A 260 8.51 -15.54 16.67
C GLN A 260 7.70 -16.43 17.62
N LEU A 261 6.53 -15.93 18.04
CA LEU A 261 5.68 -16.59 19.03
C LEU A 261 4.60 -17.48 18.41
N ASN A 262 4.14 -17.17 17.21
CA ASN A 262 3.14 -17.98 16.49
C ASN A 262 3.79 -18.87 15.42
N PRO A 263 3.15 -19.97 15.02
CA PRO A 263 3.62 -20.78 13.90
C PRO A 263 3.60 -19.96 12.59
N ASP A 264 4.54 -20.29 11.69
CA ASP A 264 4.51 -19.76 10.33
C ASP A 264 3.18 -20.07 9.65
N MET A 265 2.76 -19.15 8.77
CA MET A 265 1.62 -19.36 7.89
C MET A 265 2.08 -19.69 6.48
N THR A 266 1.32 -20.52 5.79
CA THR A 266 1.47 -20.74 4.35
C THR A 266 0.90 -19.55 3.61
N GLY A 267 1.38 -19.31 2.37
CA GLY A 267 0.69 -18.36 1.50
C GLY A 267 -0.71 -18.87 1.10
N GLY A 268 -1.57 -17.95 0.72
CA GLY A 268 -2.92 -18.25 0.31
C GLY A 268 -3.33 -17.55 -0.99
N ILE A 269 -4.37 -18.06 -1.63
CA ILE A 269 -5.01 -17.36 -2.73
C ILE A 269 -5.92 -16.29 -2.13
N PHE A 270 -5.95 -15.13 -2.73
CA PHE A 270 -6.88 -14.10 -2.33
C PHE A 270 -7.79 -13.66 -3.47
N PHE A 271 -8.97 -13.20 -3.09
CA PHE A 271 -9.89 -12.48 -3.95
C PHE A 271 -10.08 -11.07 -3.37
N LYS A 272 -9.99 -10.03 -4.23
CA LYS A 272 -10.14 -8.64 -3.80
C LYS A 272 -11.11 -7.90 -4.72
N LEU A 273 -12.02 -7.15 -4.14
CA LEU A 273 -12.92 -6.24 -4.84
C LEU A 273 -12.54 -4.80 -4.48
N GLU A 274 -12.45 -3.94 -5.48
CA GLU A 274 -12.16 -2.52 -5.29
C GLU A 274 -13.15 -1.65 -6.06
N ALA A 275 -13.54 -0.54 -5.45
CA ALA A 275 -14.28 0.53 -6.08
C ALA A 275 -13.47 1.82 -5.96
N LEU A 276 -13.15 2.45 -7.09
CA LEU A 276 -12.36 3.66 -7.14
C LEU A 276 -13.19 4.80 -7.72
N TYR A 277 -13.07 5.97 -7.10
CA TYR A 277 -13.54 7.21 -7.69
C TYR A 277 -12.35 8.04 -8.18
N ARG A 278 -12.28 8.18 -9.50
CA ARG A 278 -11.21 8.84 -10.24
C ARG A 278 -11.63 10.22 -10.70
N PHE A 279 -10.87 11.21 -10.34
CA PHE A 279 -11.02 12.57 -10.82
C PHE A 279 -10.03 12.84 -11.95
N HIS A 280 -10.56 13.23 -13.13
CA HIS A 280 -9.75 13.60 -14.29
C HIS A 280 -9.36 15.08 -14.19
N ILE A 281 -8.06 15.34 -14.29
CA ILE A 281 -7.53 16.71 -14.31
C ILE A 281 -7.65 17.23 -15.74
N GLU A 282 -8.59 18.14 -15.97
CA GLU A 282 -8.71 18.77 -17.29
C GLU A 282 -7.45 19.58 -17.62
N ASN A 283 -6.64 19.06 -18.53
CA ASN A 283 -5.62 19.85 -19.19
C ASN A 283 -6.33 20.82 -20.15
N LYS A 284 -6.50 22.07 -19.76
CA LYS A 284 -6.91 23.12 -20.71
C LYS A 284 -5.84 23.21 -21.79
N LYS A 285 -6.03 22.46 -22.88
CA LYS A 285 -5.29 22.69 -24.11
C LYS A 285 -5.61 24.14 -24.53
N LYS A 286 -4.64 25.02 -24.45
CA LYS A 286 -4.66 26.32 -25.11
C LYS A 286 -4.23 26.18 -26.56
#